data_9a580d94179d3b0d1e276150cafb4066
#
_entry.id   9a580d94179d3b0d1e276150cafb4066
#
_cell.length_a   1.000
_cell.length_b   1.000
_cell.length_c   1.000
_cell.angle_alpha   90.00
_cell.angle_beta   90.00
_cell.angle_gamma   90.00
#
_symmetry.space_group_name_H-M   'P 1'
#
loop_
_entity.id
_entity.type
_entity.pdbx_description
1 polymer ?
#
loop_
_entity_poly.entity_id
_entity_poly.type
_entity_poly.pdbx_seq_one_letter_code
_entity_poly.pdbx_strand_id
1 'polypeptide(L)'
;MSTTTAPARGVRQPILYADRMWRQQRFFAAFLVLTGAAVTVWLTSQHLMGTAANAIWILYMPAGLLFGGVFLYNKWRSYVEPLEQGLKVSTFRSSVMINYDTIRGVKVQLLKMAFQDRRSKMLPPVMKPLLERPAIFVRVRGDETEVAALKKRLGGRLFYDDTIILPVKDADSIAWDITSRLPERIGQNQGGGKRRKKRR
;
A
#
# COMPACT_ATOMS: atom_id res chain seq x y z
N MET A 1 37.71 -20.43 4.60
CA MET A 1 36.74 -20.38 3.49
C MET A 1 35.46 -19.77 4.02
N SER A 2 35.31 -18.47 3.84
CA SER A 2 34.09 -17.74 4.28
C SER A 2 33.06 -17.87 3.18
N THR A 3 32.06 -18.69 3.41
CA THR A 3 30.85 -18.76 2.54
C THR A 3 30.09 -17.44 2.68
N THR A 4 30.35 -16.52 1.75
CA THR A 4 29.51 -15.33 1.57
C THR A 4 28.12 -15.80 1.11
N THR A 5 27.22 -16.02 2.07
CA THR A 5 25.81 -16.28 1.79
C THR A 5 25.26 -15.03 1.11
N ALA A 6 24.89 -15.14 -0.15
CA ALA A 6 24.26 -14.05 -0.89
C ALA A 6 23.05 -13.53 -0.07
N PRO A 7 22.93 -12.21 0.13
CA PRO A 7 21.83 -11.65 0.89
C PRO A 7 20.52 -12.08 0.25
N ALA A 8 19.68 -12.74 1.02
CA ALA A 8 18.39 -13.21 0.57
C ALA A 8 17.60 -12.04 0.00
N ARG A 9 17.04 -12.19 -1.22
CA ARG A 9 16.10 -11.22 -1.81
C ARG A 9 15.01 -10.95 -0.78
N GLY A 10 14.82 -9.70 -0.44
CA GLY A 10 13.79 -9.30 0.52
C GLY A 10 12.43 -9.86 0.11
N VAL A 11 11.69 -10.36 1.09
CA VAL A 11 10.36 -10.96 0.82
C VAL A 11 9.41 -9.86 0.39
N ARG A 12 8.87 -10.00 -0.83
CA ARG A 12 7.85 -9.11 -1.36
C ARG A 12 6.57 -9.20 -0.51
N GLN A 13 6.11 -8.08 0.04
CA GLN A 13 4.89 -8.05 0.84
C GLN A 13 3.82 -7.11 0.27
N PRO A 14 2.56 -7.57 0.19
CA PRO A 14 1.47 -6.73 -0.30
C PRO A 14 1.14 -5.60 0.68
N ILE A 15 0.78 -4.45 0.15
CA ILE A 15 0.30 -3.32 0.94
C ILE A 15 -1.16 -3.59 1.34
N LEU A 16 -1.45 -3.57 2.64
CA LEU A 16 -2.74 -4.01 3.20
C LEU A 16 -3.95 -3.24 2.68
N TYR A 17 -3.81 -1.95 2.35
CA TYR A 17 -4.96 -1.19 1.85
C TYR A 17 -5.44 -1.70 0.48
N ALA A 18 -4.53 -2.13 -0.40
CA ALA A 18 -4.91 -2.64 -1.71
C ALA A 18 -5.60 -4.01 -1.61
N ASP A 19 -5.11 -4.88 -0.72
CA ASP A 19 -5.75 -6.17 -0.43
C ASP A 19 -7.16 -5.95 0.16
N ARG A 20 -7.31 -4.98 1.07
CA ARG A 20 -8.60 -4.67 1.66
C ARG A 20 -9.58 -4.07 0.65
N MET A 21 -9.12 -3.15 -0.21
CA MET A 21 -9.95 -2.63 -1.29
C MET A 21 -10.48 -3.75 -2.18
N TRP A 22 -9.60 -4.68 -2.57
CA TRP A 22 -10.03 -5.85 -3.34
C TRP A 22 -11.08 -6.67 -2.59
N ARG A 23 -10.86 -7.01 -1.32
CA ARG A 23 -11.82 -7.79 -0.53
C ARG A 23 -13.18 -7.11 -0.40
N GLN A 24 -13.21 -5.80 -0.32
CA GLN A 24 -14.45 -5.03 -0.23
C GLN A 24 -15.18 -4.97 -1.58
N GLN A 25 -14.44 -4.82 -2.68
CA GLN A 25 -15.03 -4.58 -4.00
C GLN A 25 -15.30 -5.88 -4.79
N ARG A 26 -14.68 -7.00 -4.44
CA ARG A 26 -14.85 -8.28 -5.16
C ARG A 26 -16.31 -8.74 -5.21
N PHE A 27 -17.06 -8.54 -4.12
CA PHE A 27 -18.47 -8.94 -4.08
C PHE A 27 -19.33 -8.06 -4.98
N PHE A 28 -19.03 -6.76 -5.04
CA PHE A 28 -19.72 -5.85 -5.94
C PHE A 28 -19.40 -6.17 -7.41
N ALA A 29 -18.15 -6.44 -7.73
CA ALA A 29 -17.73 -6.88 -9.07
C ALA A 29 -18.46 -8.19 -9.47
N ALA A 30 -18.47 -9.19 -8.58
CA ALA A 30 -19.17 -10.44 -8.80
C ALA A 30 -20.67 -10.23 -9.00
N PHE A 31 -21.27 -9.38 -8.19
CA PHE A 31 -22.70 -9.03 -8.31
C PHE A 31 -23.01 -8.42 -9.69
N LEU A 32 -22.20 -7.48 -10.18
CA LEU A 32 -22.38 -6.89 -11.52
C LEU A 32 -22.28 -7.96 -12.62
N VAL A 33 -21.30 -8.85 -12.54
CA VAL A 33 -21.12 -9.92 -13.53
C VAL A 33 -22.30 -10.89 -13.52
N LEU A 34 -22.71 -11.36 -12.34
CA LEU A 34 -23.80 -12.32 -12.20
C LEU A 34 -25.15 -11.71 -12.62
N THR A 35 -25.41 -10.47 -12.22
CA THR A 35 -26.65 -9.76 -12.63
C THR A 35 -26.65 -9.54 -14.13
N GLY A 36 -25.54 -9.07 -14.71
CA GLY A 36 -25.42 -8.91 -16.16
C GLY A 36 -25.63 -10.21 -16.93
N ALA A 37 -25.05 -11.30 -16.46
CA ALA A 37 -25.22 -12.62 -17.07
C ALA A 37 -26.68 -13.12 -16.96
N ALA A 38 -27.27 -13.05 -15.77
CA ALA A 38 -28.64 -13.50 -15.53
C ALA A 38 -29.67 -12.73 -16.37
N VAL A 39 -29.54 -11.40 -16.40
CA VAL A 39 -30.44 -10.56 -17.20
C VAL A 39 -30.22 -10.80 -18.69
N THR A 40 -28.97 -10.99 -19.16
CA THR A 40 -28.70 -11.31 -20.54
C THR A 40 -29.36 -12.62 -20.96
N VAL A 41 -29.21 -13.68 -20.16
CA VAL A 41 -29.86 -14.97 -20.42
C VAL A 41 -31.39 -14.84 -20.45
N TRP A 42 -31.96 -14.11 -19.49
CA TRP A 42 -33.40 -13.88 -19.42
C TRP A 42 -33.94 -13.11 -20.63
N LEU A 43 -33.27 -12.00 -21.03
CA LEU A 43 -33.65 -11.20 -22.20
C LEU A 43 -33.55 -12.02 -23.51
N THR A 44 -32.52 -12.88 -23.61
CA THR A 44 -32.36 -13.76 -24.78
C THR A 44 -33.48 -14.78 -24.85
N SER A 45 -33.88 -15.37 -23.73
CA SER A 45 -34.96 -16.37 -23.66
C SER A 45 -36.32 -15.79 -24.04
N GLN A 46 -36.54 -14.48 -23.78
CA GLN A 46 -37.78 -13.78 -24.10
C GLN A 46 -37.79 -13.11 -25.49
N HIS A 47 -36.73 -13.30 -26.31
CA HIS A 47 -36.54 -12.63 -27.60
C HIS A 47 -36.60 -11.09 -27.54
N LEU A 48 -36.28 -10.49 -26.37
CA LEU A 48 -36.38 -9.05 -26.13
C LEU A 48 -35.09 -8.27 -26.42
N MET A 49 -34.10 -8.88 -27.03
CA MET A 49 -32.78 -8.28 -27.27
C MET A 49 -32.78 -7.12 -28.29
N GLY A 50 -33.89 -6.91 -29.03
CA GLY A 50 -33.96 -5.94 -30.11
C GLY A 50 -34.07 -4.48 -29.71
N THR A 51 -34.22 -4.14 -28.42
CA THR A 51 -34.42 -2.76 -27.97
C THR A 51 -33.15 -2.19 -27.36
N ALA A 52 -32.85 -0.91 -27.67
CA ALA A 52 -31.69 -0.20 -27.11
C ALA A 52 -31.70 -0.17 -25.57
N ALA A 53 -32.90 -0.11 -24.95
CA ALA A 53 -33.05 -0.17 -23.48
C ALA A 53 -32.51 -1.49 -22.88
N ASN A 54 -32.72 -2.59 -23.60
CA ASN A 54 -32.25 -3.91 -23.15
C ASN A 54 -30.74 -4.12 -23.38
N ALA A 55 -30.15 -3.45 -24.37
CA ALA A 55 -28.72 -3.50 -24.63
C ALA A 55 -27.87 -2.95 -23.44
N ILE A 56 -28.40 -2.03 -22.64
CA ILE A 56 -27.72 -1.49 -21.45
C ILE A 56 -27.37 -2.60 -20.45
N TRP A 57 -28.23 -3.59 -20.29
CA TRP A 57 -28.01 -4.68 -19.33
C TRP A 57 -26.84 -5.56 -19.70
N ILE A 58 -26.56 -5.72 -21.01
CA ILE A 58 -25.41 -6.50 -21.50
C ILE A 58 -24.10 -5.86 -21.04
N LEU A 59 -24.07 -4.52 -20.87
CA LEU A 59 -22.87 -3.80 -20.43
C LEU A 59 -22.49 -4.07 -18.96
N TYR A 60 -23.40 -4.58 -18.12
CA TYR A 60 -23.10 -4.87 -16.72
C TYR A 60 -22.02 -5.96 -16.57
N MET A 61 -22.05 -6.98 -17.41
CA MET A 61 -21.05 -8.05 -17.37
C MET A 61 -19.64 -7.55 -17.68
N PRO A 62 -19.36 -6.90 -18.83
CA PRO A 62 -18.03 -6.36 -19.09
C PRO A 62 -17.63 -5.24 -18.11
N ALA A 63 -18.59 -4.42 -17.63
CA ALA A 63 -18.30 -3.42 -16.61
C ALA A 63 -17.87 -4.07 -15.28
N GLY A 64 -18.53 -5.13 -14.85
CA GLY A 64 -18.16 -5.89 -13.66
C GLY A 64 -16.78 -6.55 -13.79
N LEU A 65 -16.46 -7.11 -14.97
CA LEU A 65 -15.15 -7.69 -15.26
C LEU A 65 -14.03 -6.64 -15.26
N LEU A 66 -14.26 -5.50 -15.92
CA LEU A 66 -13.30 -4.38 -15.94
C LEU A 66 -13.09 -3.83 -14.53
N PHE A 67 -14.17 -3.59 -13.80
CA PHE A 67 -14.10 -3.10 -12.42
C PHE A 67 -13.32 -4.08 -11.52
N GLY A 68 -13.69 -5.35 -11.53
CA GLY A 68 -12.98 -6.39 -10.78
C GLY A 68 -11.52 -6.53 -11.19
N GLY A 69 -11.25 -6.49 -12.51
CA GLY A 69 -9.90 -6.56 -13.06
C GLY A 69 -8.99 -5.42 -12.58
N VAL A 70 -9.51 -4.19 -12.55
CA VAL A 70 -8.75 -3.02 -12.05
C VAL A 70 -8.37 -3.19 -10.58
N PHE A 71 -9.29 -3.63 -9.72
CA PHE A 71 -8.98 -3.83 -8.30
C PHE A 71 -8.07 -5.02 -8.05
N LEU A 72 -8.21 -6.09 -8.82
CA LEU A 72 -7.32 -7.25 -8.76
C LEU A 72 -5.90 -6.88 -9.20
N TYR A 73 -5.77 -6.12 -10.30
CA TYR A 73 -4.50 -5.60 -10.78
C TYR A 73 -3.85 -4.68 -9.73
N ASN A 74 -4.64 -3.78 -9.11
CA ASN A 74 -4.15 -2.92 -8.03
C ASN A 74 -3.60 -3.74 -6.86
N LYS A 75 -4.30 -4.81 -6.45
CA LYS A 75 -3.83 -5.73 -5.40
C LYS A 75 -2.49 -6.36 -5.75
N TRP A 76 -2.32 -6.85 -6.97
CA TRP A 76 -1.09 -7.52 -7.40
C TRP A 76 0.08 -6.56 -7.56
N ARG A 77 -0.20 -5.32 -7.99
CA ARG A 77 0.82 -4.31 -8.22
C ARG A 77 1.25 -3.56 -6.96
N SER A 78 0.42 -3.52 -5.94
CA SER A 78 0.71 -2.76 -4.71
C SER A 78 1.48 -3.63 -3.70
N TYR A 79 2.80 -3.44 -3.66
CA TYR A 79 3.69 -4.18 -2.77
C TYR A 79 4.92 -3.38 -2.36
N VAL A 80 5.57 -3.85 -1.32
CA VAL A 80 6.85 -3.37 -0.81
C VAL A 80 7.86 -4.51 -0.88
N GLU A 81 9.05 -4.23 -1.35
CA GLU A 81 10.13 -5.20 -1.52
C GLU A 81 11.47 -4.53 -1.19
N PRO A 82 12.13 -4.93 -0.09
CA PRO A 82 13.50 -4.50 0.19
C PRO A 82 14.45 -5.19 -0.78
N LEU A 83 15.15 -4.42 -1.60
CA LEU A 83 16.18 -4.90 -2.53
C LEU A 83 17.56 -4.49 -2.02
N GLU A 84 18.63 -5.00 -2.62
CA GLU A 84 20.00 -4.64 -2.24
C GLU A 84 20.30 -3.15 -2.41
N GLN A 85 19.76 -2.55 -3.47
CA GLN A 85 20.01 -1.14 -3.84
C GLN A 85 19.08 -0.14 -3.16
N GLY A 86 18.00 -0.61 -2.53
CA GLY A 86 16.98 0.26 -1.94
C GLY A 86 15.65 -0.41 -1.70
N LEU A 87 14.73 0.34 -1.16
CA LEU A 87 13.36 -0.07 -0.90
C LEU A 87 12.49 0.20 -2.13
N LYS A 88 12.01 -0.87 -2.77
CA LYS A 88 11.05 -0.77 -3.86
C LYS A 88 9.63 -0.70 -3.31
N VAL A 89 8.97 0.41 -3.57
CA VAL A 89 7.55 0.62 -3.24
C VAL A 89 6.77 0.70 -4.55
N SER A 90 5.92 -0.26 -4.77
CA SER A 90 5.05 -0.31 -5.95
C SER A 90 3.61 -0.04 -5.55
N THR A 91 2.96 0.84 -6.30
CA THR A 91 1.54 1.20 -6.16
C THR A 91 0.83 0.98 -7.48
N PHE A 92 -0.48 1.19 -7.51
CA PHE A 92 -1.26 1.10 -8.76
C PHE A 92 -0.69 1.98 -9.88
N ARG A 93 -0.26 3.22 -9.53
CA ARG A 93 0.17 4.21 -10.53
C ARG A 93 1.63 4.09 -10.94
N SER A 94 2.50 3.75 -9.99
CA SER A 94 3.93 3.78 -10.23
C SER A 94 4.68 2.84 -9.29
N SER A 95 5.90 2.51 -9.69
CA SER A 95 6.89 1.84 -8.86
C SER A 95 8.06 2.82 -8.65
N VAL A 96 8.47 2.99 -7.41
CA VAL A 96 9.56 3.88 -7.02
C VAL A 96 10.58 3.08 -6.24
N MET A 97 11.85 3.28 -6.57
CA MET A 97 13.00 2.79 -5.81
C MET A 97 13.48 3.91 -4.89
N ILE A 98 13.56 3.65 -3.60
CA ILE A 98 14.03 4.58 -2.59
C ILE A 98 15.38 4.05 -2.12
N ASN A 99 16.46 4.76 -2.43
CA ASN A 99 17.79 4.37 -2.02
C ASN A 99 17.94 4.41 -0.50
N TYR A 100 18.68 3.49 0.08
CA TYR A 100 18.90 3.44 1.53
C TYR A 100 19.62 4.70 2.07
N ASP A 101 20.45 5.35 1.26
CA ASP A 101 21.11 6.60 1.62
C ASP A 101 20.14 7.77 1.85
N THR A 102 18.97 7.73 1.19
CA THR A 102 17.92 8.73 1.36
C THR A 102 16.99 8.39 2.54
N ILE A 103 17.11 7.23 3.15
CA ILE A 103 16.32 6.83 4.31
C ILE A 103 16.99 7.35 5.58
N ARG A 104 16.31 8.26 6.30
CA ARG A 104 16.78 8.80 7.58
C ARG A 104 16.53 7.86 8.76
N GLY A 105 15.51 7.03 8.67
CA GLY A 105 15.17 6.07 9.71
C GLY A 105 13.88 5.33 9.42
N VAL A 106 13.75 4.19 10.08
CA VAL A 106 12.60 3.30 9.97
C VAL A 106 12.04 3.03 11.36
N LYS A 107 10.74 3.10 11.51
CA LYS A 107 10.05 2.78 12.78
C LYS A 107 8.81 1.96 12.48
N VAL A 108 8.51 0.99 13.35
CA VAL A 108 7.22 0.29 13.32
C VAL A 108 6.34 0.92 14.39
N GLN A 109 5.16 1.38 13.97
CA GLN A 109 4.19 1.99 14.86
C GLN A 109 2.78 1.62 14.38
N LEU A 110 1.78 1.82 15.24
CA LEU A 110 0.38 1.66 14.83
C LEU A 110 0.01 2.74 13.81
N LEU A 111 -0.70 2.33 12.77
CA LEU A 111 -1.10 3.25 11.70
C LEU A 111 -1.86 4.48 12.21
N LYS A 112 -2.61 4.36 13.30
CA LYS A 112 -3.33 5.49 13.94
C LYS A 112 -2.42 6.65 14.33
N MET A 113 -1.14 6.38 14.66
CA MET A 113 -0.19 7.42 15.05
C MET A 113 0.10 8.43 13.94
N ALA A 114 0.00 8.00 12.67
CA ALA A 114 0.15 8.89 11.51
C ALA A 114 -1.02 9.85 11.32
N PHE A 115 -2.15 9.58 11.96
CA PHE A 115 -3.39 10.32 11.74
C PHE A 115 -3.93 10.99 13.01
N GLN A 116 -3.15 11.01 14.10
CA GLN A 116 -3.56 11.64 15.37
C GLN A 116 -3.86 13.13 15.19
N ASP A 117 -3.07 13.83 14.37
CA ASP A 117 -3.23 15.26 14.11
C ASP A 117 -4.24 15.59 13.00
N ARG A 118 -4.64 14.58 12.21
CA ARG A 118 -5.66 14.77 11.16
C ARG A 118 -7.03 14.42 11.71
N ARG A 119 -7.99 15.32 11.54
CA ARG A 119 -9.39 15.06 11.89
C ARG A 119 -9.81 13.73 11.27
N SER A 120 -10.17 12.75 12.09
CA SER A 120 -10.51 11.37 11.68
C SER A 120 -11.61 11.27 10.62
N LYS A 121 -12.36 12.36 10.40
CA LYS A 121 -13.40 12.50 9.37
C LYS A 121 -12.87 12.46 7.94
N MET A 122 -11.59 12.77 7.71
CA MET A 122 -10.98 12.77 6.37
C MET A 122 -10.34 11.43 5.95
N LEU A 123 -10.37 10.42 6.82
CA LEU A 123 -9.80 9.13 6.50
C LEU A 123 -10.75 8.32 5.60
N PRO A 124 -10.23 7.76 4.48
CA PRO A 124 -11.02 6.86 3.65
C PRO A 124 -11.58 5.69 4.49
N PRO A 125 -12.82 5.26 4.28
CA PRO A 125 -13.44 4.16 5.03
C PRO A 125 -12.60 2.87 5.04
N VAL A 126 -11.85 2.63 3.96
CA VAL A 126 -10.93 1.48 3.81
C VAL A 126 -9.79 1.52 4.81
N MET A 127 -9.34 2.70 5.25
CA MET A 127 -8.24 2.84 6.20
C MET A 127 -8.65 2.70 7.66
N LYS A 128 -9.90 3.00 8.02
CA LYS A 128 -10.36 2.95 9.41
C LYS A 128 -10.02 1.64 10.15
N PRO A 129 -10.28 0.45 9.56
CA PRO A 129 -9.97 -0.81 10.26
C PRO A 129 -8.49 -1.19 10.23
N LEU A 130 -7.65 -0.44 9.50
CA LEU A 130 -6.21 -0.64 9.47
C LEU A 130 -5.50 0.23 10.51
N LEU A 131 -6.19 1.17 11.16
CA LEU A 131 -5.59 2.11 12.13
C LEU A 131 -4.92 1.41 13.32
N GLU A 132 -5.43 0.25 13.73
CA GLU A 132 -4.87 -0.56 14.82
C GLU A 132 -3.81 -1.56 14.34
N ARG A 133 -3.53 -1.60 13.04
CA ARG A 133 -2.48 -2.47 12.50
C ARG A 133 -1.12 -1.79 12.54
N PRO A 134 -0.05 -2.57 12.74
CA PRO A 134 1.30 -2.06 12.62
C PRO A 134 1.55 -1.62 11.16
N ALA A 135 2.31 -0.54 11.03
CA ALA A 135 2.77 -0.02 9.76
C ALA A 135 4.23 0.41 9.88
N ILE A 136 4.94 0.37 8.77
CA ILE A 136 6.32 0.84 8.70
C ILE A 136 6.29 2.32 8.35
N PHE A 137 6.97 3.11 9.15
CA PHE A 137 7.18 4.53 8.95
C PHE A 137 8.61 4.72 8.47
N VAL A 138 8.76 5.02 7.19
CA VAL A 138 10.05 5.27 6.54
C VAL A 138 10.23 6.77 6.40
N ARG A 139 11.10 7.37 7.18
CA ARG A 139 11.44 8.78 7.09
C ARG A 139 12.48 8.99 6.02
N VAL A 140 12.17 9.82 5.03
CA VAL A 140 13.03 10.09 3.89
C VAL A 140 13.80 11.39 4.11
N ARG A 141 15.09 11.40 3.76
CA ARG A 141 15.91 12.60 3.66
C ARG A 141 15.80 13.10 2.22
N GLY A 142 15.42 14.33 2.04
CA GLY A 142 15.38 14.98 0.73
C GLY A 142 14.88 16.40 0.87
N ASP A 143 15.12 17.20 -0.16
CA ASP A 143 14.56 18.52 -0.27
C ASP A 143 13.04 18.44 -0.48
N GLU A 144 12.33 19.54 -0.18
CA GLU A 144 10.87 19.58 -0.35
C GLU A 144 10.42 19.18 -1.76
N THR A 145 11.22 19.50 -2.78
CA THR A 145 10.97 19.13 -4.19
C THR A 145 11.05 17.63 -4.43
N GLU A 146 12.03 16.94 -3.85
CA GLU A 146 12.19 15.49 -3.95
C GLU A 146 11.08 14.75 -3.23
N VAL A 147 10.76 15.17 -2.01
CA VAL A 147 9.65 14.61 -1.22
C VAL A 147 8.33 14.84 -1.94
N ALA A 148 8.10 16.02 -2.54
CA ALA A 148 6.91 16.31 -3.33
C ALA A 148 6.83 15.43 -4.59
N ALA A 149 7.96 15.18 -5.27
CA ALA A 149 8.02 14.28 -6.42
C ALA A 149 7.69 12.83 -6.03
N LEU A 150 8.24 12.35 -4.91
CA LEU A 150 7.91 11.03 -4.35
C LEU A 150 6.42 10.93 -3.98
N LYS A 151 5.89 11.96 -3.33
CA LYS A 151 4.47 12.05 -2.95
C LYS A 151 3.55 12.04 -4.17
N LYS A 152 3.92 12.72 -5.25
CA LYS A 152 3.19 12.70 -6.52
C LYS A 152 3.19 11.30 -7.17
N ARG A 153 4.33 10.60 -7.13
CA ARG A 153 4.47 9.25 -7.71
C ARG A 153 3.77 8.17 -6.88
N LEU A 154 3.98 8.13 -5.58
CA LEU A 154 3.43 7.10 -4.70
C LEU A 154 1.98 7.39 -4.26
N GLY A 155 1.54 8.64 -4.42
CA GLY A 155 0.23 9.11 -3.98
C GLY A 155 0.25 9.61 -2.52
N GLY A 156 -0.41 10.75 -2.30
CA GLY A 156 -0.41 11.44 -1.01
C GLY A 156 -1.02 10.66 0.17
N ARG A 157 -1.66 9.52 -0.08
CA ARG A 157 -2.23 8.65 0.97
C ARG A 157 -1.18 7.89 1.76
N LEU A 158 -0.01 7.63 1.15
CA LEU A 158 1.10 6.92 1.78
C LEU A 158 2.09 7.87 2.46
N PHE A 159 1.85 9.19 2.42
CA PHE A 159 2.74 10.18 2.96
C PHE A 159 2.11 10.95 4.11
N TYR A 160 2.89 11.13 5.16
CA TYR A 160 2.68 12.09 6.22
C TYR A 160 3.97 12.91 6.36
N ASP A 161 3.92 14.18 5.95
CA ASP A 161 5.07 15.09 5.83
C ASP A 161 6.22 14.46 5.00
N ASP A 162 7.36 14.17 5.61
CA ASP A 162 8.56 13.53 5.05
C ASP A 162 8.58 11.99 5.24
N THR A 163 7.50 11.42 5.77
CA THR A 163 7.45 10.02 6.19
C THR A 163 6.50 9.23 5.28
N ILE A 164 7.01 8.14 4.73
CA ILE A 164 6.23 7.16 3.96
C ILE A 164 5.66 6.14 4.93
N ILE A 165 4.35 5.91 4.86
CA ILE A 165 3.64 4.99 5.73
C ILE A 165 3.22 3.77 4.93
N LEU A 166 3.76 2.63 5.28
CA LEU A 166 3.57 1.37 4.56
C LEU A 166 2.86 0.36 5.48
N PRO A 167 1.53 0.26 5.43
CA PRO A 167 0.81 -0.77 6.14
C PRO A 167 0.99 -2.12 5.43
N VAL A 168 1.81 -2.97 6.01
CA VAL A 168 2.12 -4.32 5.51
C VAL A 168 1.72 -5.38 6.54
N LYS A 169 1.67 -6.64 6.13
CA LYS A 169 1.25 -7.72 7.03
C LYS A 169 2.28 -7.98 8.12
N ASP A 170 3.55 -8.01 7.75
CA ASP A 170 4.67 -8.25 8.65
C ASP A 170 5.60 -7.04 8.64
N ALA A 171 5.22 -6.03 9.44
CA ALA A 171 5.92 -4.77 9.50
C ALA A 171 7.29 -4.90 10.17
N ASP A 172 7.41 -5.79 11.18
CA ASP A 172 8.64 -5.96 11.96
C ASP A 172 9.73 -6.61 11.10
N SER A 173 9.40 -7.66 10.35
CA SER A 173 10.34 -8.35 9.47
C SER A 173 10.90 -7.41 8.40
N ILE A 174 10.05 -6.65 7.72
CA ILE A 174 10.51 -5.68 6.70
C ILE A 174 11.30 -4.54 7.33
N ALA A 175 10.86 -4.01 8.46
CA ALA A 175 11.59 -2.95 9.15
C ALA A 175 12.99 -3.40 9.56
N TRP A 176 13.12 -4.63 10.04
CA TRP A 176 14.42 -5.23 10.37
C TRP A 176 15.29 -5.38 9.12
N ASP A 177 14.74 -5.90 8.01
CA ASP A 177 15.45 -6.08 6.75
C ASP A 177 15.92 -4.73 6.16
N ILE A 178 15.09 -3.68 6.23
CA ILE A 178 15.49 -2.33 5.83
C ILE A 178 16.59 -1.81 6.76
N THR A 179 16.41 -1.96 8.08
CA THR A 179 17.36 -1.42 9.07
C THR A 179 18.74 -2.07 8.97
N SER A 180 18.79 -3.38 8.69
CA SER A 180 20.05 -4.11 8.51
C SER A 180 20.84 -3.69 7.26
N ARG A 181 20.17 -3.05 6.29
CA ARG A 181 20.76 -2.55 5.04
C ARG A 181 21.06 -1.04 5.07
N LEU A 182 20.62 -0.35 6.13
CA LEU A 182 20.95 1.07 6.27
C LEU A 182 22.46 1.26 6.56
N PRO A 183 23.09 2.32 6.01
CA PRO A 183 24.46 2.66 6.34
C PRO A 183 24.61 2.85 7.86
N GLU A 184 25.69 2.31 8.44
CA GLU A 184 25.92 2.26 9.90
C GLU A 184 25.75 3.60 10.64
N ARG A 185 25.92 4.73 9.96
CA ARG A 185 25.78 6.07 10.53
C ARG A 185 24.38 6.41 11.06
N ILE A 186 23.36 5.67 10.67
CA ILE A 186 21.94 5.97 11.02
C ILE A 186 21.50 5.13 12.23
N GLY A 187 22.12 3.96 12.46
CA GLY A 187 21.71 3.03 13.55
C GLY A 187 22.09 3.49 14.96
N GLN A 188 23.12 4.33 15.12
CA GLN A 188 23.65 4.68 16.45
C GLN A 188 22.81 5.69 17.25
N ASN A 189 21.87 6.42 16.65
CA ASN A 189 21.11 7.47 17.35
C ASN A 189 19.78 7.01 17.99
N GLN A 190 19.45 5.72 17.94
CA GLN A 190 18.19 5.24 18.55
C GLN A 190 18.32 4.79 20.02
N GLY A 191 19.55 4.71 20.57
CA GLY A 191 19.81 4.24 21.94
C GLY A 191 20.00 5.29 23.02
N GLY A 192 20.05 6.58 22.67
CA GLY A 192 20.37 7.67 23.59
C GLY A 192 19.18 8.25 24.36
N GLY A 193 18.48 7.43 25.11
CA GLY A 193 17.58 7.92 26.15
C GLY A 193 18.36 8.67 27.22
N LYS A 194 18.46 10.03 27.12
CA LYS A 194 19.06 10.88 28.16
C LYS A 194 18.37 10.58 29.49
N ARG A 195 19.04 9.77 30.34
CA ARG A 195 18.78 9.72 31.78
C ARG A 195 18.97 11.14 32.33
N ARG A 196 17.85 11.85 32.49
CA ARG A 196 17.78 13.12 33.23
C ARG A 196 18.19 12.82 34.66
N LYS A 197 19.45 13.07 35.03
CA LYS A 197 19.92 13.09 36.42
C LYS A 197 19.11 14.13 37.15
N LYS A 198 18.18 13.66 37.99
CA LYS A 198 17.49 14.47 39.01
C LYS A 198 18.54 14.93 40.01
N ARG A 199 18.96 16.20 39.94
CA ARG A 199 19.73 16.83 41.02
C ARG A 199 18.73 17.13 42.14
N ARG A 200 19.06 16.58 43.30
CA ARG A 200 18.51 17.01 44.60
C ARG A 200 19.08 18.36 44.98
#